data_c74bf277331e02521767ba53a5319963
#
_entry.id   c74bf277331e02521767ba53a5319963
#
_cell.length_a   1.000
_cell.length_b   1.000
_cell.length_c   1.000
_cell.angle_alpha   90.00
_cell.angle_beta   90.00
_cell.angle_gamma   90.00
#
_symmetry.space_group_name_H-M   'P 1'
#
loop_
_entity.id
_entity.type
_entity.pdbx_description
1 polymer ?
#
loop_
_entity_poly.entity_id
_entity_poly.type
_entity_poly.pdbx_seq_one_letter_code
_entity_poly.pdbx_strand_id
1 'polypeptide(L)' 'MPLEINGLKLYSVDEVAEMLKSTKPTIRAYFREGKLMGRKISGKWHITDDNLKKYLSGDYTVPIK' A
#
# COMPACT_ATOMS: atom_id res chain seq x y z
N MET A 1 0.07 9.37 -9.89
CA MET A 1 0.00 10.56 -9.04
C MET A 1 -0.56 10.20 -7.68
N PRO A 2 0.15 10.53 -6.62
CA PRO A 2 -0.38 10.25 -5.30
C PRO A 2 -1.61 11.10 -5.01
N LEU A 3 -2.54 10.53 -4.31
CA LEU A 3 -3.71 11.25 -3.85
C LEU A 3 -3.39 11.85 -2.49
N GLU A 4 -3.79 13.08 -2.27
CA GLU A 4 -3.53 13.74 -1.00
C GLU A 4 -4.85 14.20 -0.39
N ILE A 5 -5.10 13.79 0.84
CA ILE A 5 -6.31 14.16 1.56
C ILE A 5 -5.89 14.64 2.94
N ASN A 6 -6.24 15.89 3.27
CA ASN A 6 -5.93 16.46 4.59
C ASN A 6 -4.45 16.35 4.93
N GLY A 7 -3.59 16.58 3.94
CA GLY A 7 -2.16 16.51 4.15
C GLY A 7 -1.58 15.11 4.16
N LEU A 8 -2.41 14.10 3.98
CA LEU A 8 -1.94 12.72 3.92
C LEU A 8 -1.76 12.31 2.46
N LYS A 9 -0.61 11.77 2.17
CA LYS A 9 -0.34 11.23 0.84
C LYS A 9 -0.82 9.80 0.78
N LEU A 10 -1.59 9.50 -0.26
CA LEU A 10 -2.11 8.17 -0.47
C LEU A 10 -1.62 7.64 -1.81
N TYR A 11 -1.16 6.42 -1.82
CA TYR A 11 -0.68 5.77 -3.04
C TYR A 11 -1.67 4.71 -3.46
N SER A 12 -1.92 4.64 -4.76
CA SER A 12 -2.83 3.65 -5.31
C SER A 12 -2.12 2.34 -5.55
N VAL A 13 -2.89 1.30 -5.88
CA VAL A 13 -2.32 0.00 -6.23
C VAL A 13 -1.31 0.15 -7.36
N ASP A 14 -1.65 0.94 -8.36
CA ASP A 14 -0.77 1.12 -9.51
C ASP A 14 0.57 1.69 -9.07
N GLU A 15 0.53 2.70 -8.22
CA GLU A 15 1.75 3.36 -7.79
C GLU A 15 2.59 2.45 -6.89
N VAL A 16 1.93 1.72 -5.99
CA VAL A 16 2.66 0.83 -5.10
C VAL A 16 3.29 -0.31 -5.90
N ALA A 17 2.55 -0.83 -6.87
CA ALA A 17 3.09 -1.89 -7.72
C ALA A 17 4.35 -1.42 -8.43
N GLU A 18 4.32 -0.20 -8.91
CA GLU A 18 5.49 0.35 -9.61
C GLU A 18 6.65 0.56 -8.65
N MET A 19 6.37 1.09 -7.47
CA MET A 19 7.41 1.33 -6.47
C MET A 19 8.07 0.05 -6.00
N LEU A 20 7.29 -1.00 -5.84
CA LEU A 20 7.80 -2.28 -5.36
C LEU A 20 8.20 -3.21 -6.50
N LYS A 21 8.03 -2.74 -7.74
CA LYS A 21 8.35 -3.53 -8.93
C LYS A 21 7.59 -4.84 -8.94
N SER A 22 6.32 -4.74 -8.58
CA SER A 22 5.42 -5.89 -8.56
C SER A 22 4.26 -5.64 -9.50
N THR A 23 3.43 -6.64 -9.67
CA THR A 23 2.26 -6.50 -10.50
C THR A 23 1.08 -6.02 -9.67
N LYS A 24 0.10 -5.42 -10.34
CA LYS A 24 -1.09 -4.93 -9.65
C LYS A 24 -1.85 -6.03 -8.92
N PRO A 25 -2.08 -7.19 -9.53
CA PRO A 25 -2.76 -8.26 -8.80
C PRO A 25 -2.03 -8.68 -7.54
N THR A 26 -0.70 -8.68 -7.57
CA THR A 26 0.08 -9.03 -6.40
C THR A 26 -0.15 -8.02 -5.28
N ILE A 27 -0.16 -6.73 -5.62
CA ILE A 27 -0.38 -5.70 -4.61
C ILE A 27 -1.78 -5.79 -4.03
N ARG A 28 -2.77 -6.08 -4.88
CA ARG A 28 -4.14 -6.25 -4.37
C ARG A 28 -4.21 -7.40 -3.39
N ALA A 29 -3.51 -8.48 -3.69
CA ALA A 29 -3.47 -9.62 -2.78
C ALA A 29 -2.84 -9.23 -1.46
N TYR A 30 -1.79 -8.43 -1.49
CA TYR A 30 -1.14 -7.97 -0.27
C TYR A 30 -2.11 -7.17 0.61
N PHE A 31 -2.90 -6.29 -0.01
CA PHE A 31 -3.91 -5.55 0.75
C PHE A 31 -4.94 -6.50 1.35
N ARG A 32 -5.39 -7.46 0.55
CA ARG A 32 -6.42 -8.37 0.99
C ARG A 32 -5.94 -9.27 2.11
N GLU A 33 -4.67 -9.65 2.07
CA GLU A 33 -4.09 -10.52 3.08
C GLU A 33 -3.60 -9.77 4.31
N GLY A 34 -3.61 -8.45 4.25
CA GLY A 34 -3.16 -7.66 5.37
C GLY A 34 -1.67 -7.40 5.43
N LYS A 35 -0.95 -7.77 4.39
CA LYS A 35 0.48 -7.49 4.35
C LYS A 35 0.76 -6.01 4.16
N LEU A 36 -0.13 -5.34 3.46
CA LEU A 36 -0.09 -3.90 3.31
C LEU A 36 -1.32 -3.32 3.98
N MET A 37 -1.11 -2.39 4.88
CA MET A 37 -2.21 -1.80 5.63
C MET A 37 -2.74 -0.60 4.87
N GLY A 38 -3.75 -0.85 4.06
CA GLY A 38 -4.39 0.19 3.30
C GLY A 38 -5.88 0.14 3.50
N ARG A 39 -6.59 0.95 2.74
CA ARG A 39 -8.05 0.93 2.79
C ARG A 39 -8.61 1.25 1.42
N LYS A 40 -9.82 0.83 1.22
CA LYS A 40 -10.52 1.11 -0.03
C LYS A 40 -11.16 2.48 0.03
N ILE A 41 -10.86 3.28 -0.96
CA ILE A 41 -11.46 4.60 -1.11
C ILE A 41 -12.05 4.64 -2.51
N SER A 42 -13.36 4.88 -2.60
CA SER A 42 -14.06 4.91 -3.89
C SER A 42 -13.82 3.63 -4.69
N GLY A 43 -13.81 2.49 -4.00
CA GLY A 43 -13.67 1.21 -4.65
C GLY A 43 -12.25 0.82 -5.05
N LYS A 44 -11.28 1.64 -4.68
CA LYS A 44 -9.88 1.36 -5.03
C LYS A 44 -9.03 1.36 -3.77
N TRP A 45 -8.07 0.45 -3.75
CA TRP A 45 -7.16 0.35 -2.61
C TRP A 45 -6.16 1.50 -2.62
N HIS A 46 -5.94 2.05 -1.43
CA HIS A 46 -4.93 3.10 -1.22
C HIS A 46 -4.18 2.81 0.06
N ILE A 47 -2.95 3.28 0.12
CA ILE A 47 -2.14 3.13 1.32
C ILE A 47 -1.51 4.49 1.63
N THR A 48 -1.42 4.81 2.91
CA THR A 48 -0.81 6.07 3.30
C THR A 48 0.71 5.98 3.19
N ASP A 49 1.31 7.14 3.07
CA ASP A 49 2.77 7.22 3.01
C ASP A 49 3.40 6.59 4.25
N ASP A 50 2.83 6.85 5.40
CA ASP A 50 3.33 6.28 6.66
C ASP A 50 3.30 4.76 6.64
N ASN A 51 2.16 4.21 6.24
CA ASN A 51 2.03 2.76 6.23
C ASN A 51 2.94 2.12 5.21
N LEU A 52 3.12 2.77 4.08
CA LEU A 52 4.03 2.25 3.07
C LEU A 52 5.47 2.26 3.59
N LYS A 53 5.84 3.32 4.28
CA LYS A 53 7.18 3.39 4.85
C LYS A 53 7.39 2.30 5.88
N LYS A 54 6.40 2.05 6.71
CA LYS A 54 6.50 0.98 7.69
C LYS A 54 6.70 -0.37 7.03
N TYR A 55 5.98 -0.61 5.95
CA TYR A 55 6.15 -1.85 5.22
C TYR A 55 7.57 -1.98 4.68
N LEU A 56 8.08 -0.90 4.09
CA LEU A 56 9.40 -0.93 3.48
C LEU A 56 10.51 -1.04 4.51
N SER A 57 10.29 -0.48 5.69
CA SER A 57 11.30 -0.54 6.74
C SER A 57 11.21 -1.81 7.58
N GLY A 58 10.17 -2.61 7.36
CA GLY A 58 10.01 -3.84 8.11
C GLY A 58 9.42 -3.67 9.49
N ASP A 59 8.79 -2.53 9.74
CA ASP A 59 8.17 -2.27 11.04
C ASP A 59 6.93 -3.12 11.29
N TYR A 60 6.33 -3.62 10.23
CA TYR A 60 5.19 -4.51 10.40
C TYR A 60 5.68 -5.85 10.90
N THR A 61 4.94 -6.40 11.81
CA THR A 61 5.23 -7.75 12.26
C THR A 61 4.68 -8.73 11.28
N VAL A 62 5.08 -8.66 10.07
CA VAL A 62 4.62 -9.61 9.08
C VAL A 62 5.46 -10.85 9.21
N PRO A 63 4.86 -12.01 9.42
CA PRO A 63 5.61 -13.27 9.51
C PRO A 63 6.05 -13.63 8.11
N ILE A 64 7.17 -13.25 7.78
CA ILE A 64 7.65 -13.56 6.48
C ILE A 64 8.27 -14.88 6.45
N LYS A 65 8.25 -15.16 6.20
CA LYS A 65 9.00 -16.06 6.14
C LYS A 65 9.28 -16.45 5.91
#